data_8839a18c18959187d57280b7380da662
#
_entry.id   8839a18c18959187d57280b7380da662
#
_cell.length_a   1.000
_cell.length_b   1.000
_cell.length_c   1.000
_cell.angle_alpha   90.00
_cell.angle_beta   90.00
_cell.angle_gamma   90.00
#
_symmetry.space_group_name_H-M   'P 1'
#
loop_
_entity.id
_entity.type
_entity.pdbx_description
1 polymer ?
#
loop_
_entity_poly.entity_id
_entity_poly.type
_entity_poly.pdbx_seq_one_letter_code
_entity_poly.pdbx_strand_id
1 'polypeptide(L)'
;MNYSCSRYELKCNECGKRFGNQPLSACPDCLAPLEVAYDLEAVRGTFTREKIEAGPANIWRYAALLPIPEGRQPDLPVGFTPLVRAKNLGRRIGANNLYIKNDAVCFPTLSFKDRVVAVALANAQAFGFETVGCSSTGNLANSVAAQAARLGIRACILVPADLEPAKILNTLVYGAKLVRIDGNYDHVNRCLLYTSPSPRD
;
A
#
# COMPACT_ATOMS: atom_id res chain seq x y z
N MET A 1 -10.10 -6.04 17.49
CA MET A 1 -10.42 -7.39 16.99
C MET A 1 -9.13 -8.04 16.51
N ASN A 2 -8.72 -9.16 17.12
CA ASN A 2 -7.57 -9.92 16.64
C ASN A 2 -8.03 -10.81 15.48
N TYR A 3 -7.63 -10.49 14.27
CA TYR A 3 -7.84 -11.38 13.13
C TYR A 3 -6.74 -12.45 13.19
N SER A 4 -7.13 -13.68 13.53
CA SER A 4 -6.22 -14.83 13.40
C SER A 4 -5.93 -15.03 11.91
N CYS A 5 -4.73 -14.68 11.47
CA CYS A 5 -4.24 -15.06 10.16
C CYS A 5 -3.17 -16.13 10.33
N SER A 6 -3.44 -17.33 9.86
CA SER A 6 -2.51 -18.46 9.99
C SER A 6 -1.30 -18.37 9.04
N ARG A 7 -1.28 -17.42 8.12
CA ARG A 7 -0.29 -17.32 7.02
C ARG A 7 0.84 -16.33 7.27
N TYR A 8 0.63 -15.34 8.12
CA TYR A 8 1.64 -14.33 8.46
C TYR A 8 1.36 -13.72 9.83
N GLU A 9 2.38 -13.14 10.40
CA GLU A 9 2.34 -12.33 11.61
C GLU A 9 3.32 -11.16 11.49
N LEU A 10 3.18 -10.16 12.34
CA LEU A 10 4.17 -9.10 12.44
C LEU A 10 5.30 -9.54 13.38
N LYS A 11 6.54 -9.27 12.98
CA LYS A 11 7.74 -9.57 13.78
C LYS A 11 8.61 -8.33 13.89
N CYS A 12 9.08 -8.05 15.08
CA CYS A 12 10.03 -6.97 15.30
C CYS A 12 11.44 -7.36 14.81
N ASN A 13 12.07 -6.49 14.03
CA ASN A 13 13.41 -6.73 13.50
C ASN A 13 14.50 -6.67 14.56
N GLU A 14 14.29 -5.94 15.66
CA GLU A 14 15.28 -5.78 16.73
C GLU A 14 15.10 -6.81 17.85
N CYS A 15 13.95 -6.79 18.52
CA CYS A 15 13.74 -7.64 19.70
C CYS A 15 13.17 -9.02 19.37
N GLY A 16 12.82 -9.30 18.11
CA GLY A 16 12.30 -10.59 17.65
C GLY A 16 10.87 -10.90 18.11
N LYS A 17 10.22 -10.04 18.89
CA LYS A 17 8.82 -10.26 19.33
C LYS A 17 7.89 -10.35 18.15
N ARG A 18 6.88 -11.23 18.31
CA ARG A 18 5.87 -11.52 17.30
C ARG A 18 4.51 -11.00 17.77
N PHE A 19 3.77 -10.45 16.83
CA PHE A 19 2.46 -9.88 17.03
C PHE A 19 1.52 -10.48 15.99
N GLY A 20 0.31 -10.77 16.36
CA GLY A 20 -0.70 -11.19 15.39
C GLY A 20 -0.98 -10.08 14.36
N ASN A 21 -1.98 -10.30 13.53
CA ASN A 21 -2.42 -9.28 12.57
C ASN A 21 -3.11 -8.12 13.31
N GLN A 22 -2.35 -7.10 13.65
CA GLN A 22 -2.78 -5.92 14.40
C GLN A 22 -2.37 -4.64 13.65
N PRO A 23 -3.07 -3.51 13.86
CA PRO A 23 -2.74 -2.23 13.21
C PRO A 23 -1.55 -1.53 13.90
N LEU A 24 -0.41 -2.22 13.96
CA LEU A 24 0.82 -1.69 14.55
C LEU A 24 1.73 -1.12 13.46
N SER A 25 2.25 0.08 13.69
CA SER A 25 3.25 0.73 12.81
C SER A 25 4.69 0.48 13.26
N ALA A 26 4.90 0.20 14.54
CA ALA A 26 6.20 -0.09 15.14
C ALA A 26 6.03 -1.06 16.32
N CYS A 27 7.11 -1.63 16.76
CA CYS A 27 7.13 -2.48 17.95
C CYS A 27 6.75 -1.66 19.20
N PRO A 28 5.75 -2.07 19.98
CA PRO A 28 5.35 -1.32 21.18
C PRO A 28 6.40 -1.35 22.31
N ASP A 29 7.34 -2.29 22.27
CA ASP A 29 8.34 -2.45 23.33
C ASP A 29 9.65 -1.70 23.05
N CYS A 30 10.15 -1.72 21.79
CA CYS A 30 11.44 -1.13 21.45
C CYS A 30 11.35 -0.07 20.34
N LEU A 31 10.14 0.22 19.85
CA LEU A 31 9.85 1.20 18.78
C LEU A 31 10.53 0.90 17.43
N ALA A 32 11.12 -0.27 17.27
CA ALA A 32 11.74 -0.68 16.03
C ALA A 32 10.71 -1.04 14.95
N PRO A 33 11.09 -1.04 13.65
CA PRO A 33 10.23 -1.44 12.56
C PRO A 33 9.72 -2.87 12.69
N LEU A 34 8.50 -3.10 12.25
CA LEU A 34 7.89 -4.42 12.13
C LEU A 34 8.01 -4.90 10.68
N GLU A 35 8.29 -6.19 10.52
CA GLU A 35 8.22 -6.89 9.24
C GLU A 35 7.09 -7.92 9.22
N VAL A 36 6.68 -8.31 8.03
CA VAL A 36 5.70 -9.38 7.84
C VAL A 36 6.45 -10.71 7.76
N ALA A 37 6.28 -11.57 8.76
CA ALA A 37 6.83 -12.91 8.81
C ALA A 37 5.79 -13.91 8.29
N TYR A 38 6.04 -14.49 7.11
CA TYR A 38 5.14 -15.47 6.49
C TYR A 38 5.44 -16.88 6.98
N ASP A 39 4.39 -17.67 7.21
CA ASP A 39 4.47 -19.13 7.28
C ASP A 39 4.50 -19.69 5.84
N LEU A 40 5.70 -19.84 5.28
CA LEU A 40 5.89 -20.32 3.91
C LEU A 40 5.49 -21.79 3.75
N GLU A 41 5.56 -22.60 4.80
CA GLU A 41 5.12 -23.99 4.75
C GLU A 41 3.59 -24.08 4.62
N ALA A 42 2.85 -23.27 5.38
CA ALA A 42 1.40 -23.19 5.27
C ALA A 42 0.95 -22.71 3.86
N VAL A 43 1.75 -21.90 3.20
CA VAL A 43 1.43 -21.35 1.85
C VAL A 43 1.85 -22.32 0.74
N ARG A 44 2.92 -23.08 0.90
CA ARG A 44 3.54 -23.92 -0.15
C ARG A 44 2.55 -24.83 -0.90
N GLY A 45 1.65 -25.51 -0.17
CA GLY A 45 0.65 -26.42 -0.76
C GLY A 45 -0.52 -25.72 -1.45
N THR A 46 -0.71 -24.44 -1.20
CA THR A 46 -1.88 -23.68 -1.66
C THR A 46 -1.54 -22.63 -2.71
N PHE A 47 -0.28 -22.25 -2.86
CA PHE A 47 0.18 -21.20 -3.77
C PHE A 47 0.99 -21.81 -4.91
N THR A 48 0.29 -22.38 -5.91
CA THR A 48 0.88 -23.04 -7.08
C THR A 48 0.79 -22.14 -8.31
N ARG A 49 1.57 -22.47 -9.35
CA ARG A 49 1.55 -21.75 -10.63
C ARG A 49 0.14 -21.76 -11.23
N GLU A 50 -0.53 -22.89 -11.22
CA GLU A 50 -1.87 -23.07 -11.77
C GLU A 50 -2.89 -22.16 -11.06
N LYS A 51 -2.81 -22.06 -9.74
CA LYS A 51 -3.67 -21.15 -8.96
C LYS A 51 -3.38 -19.68 -9.25
N ILE A 52 -2.09 -19.32 -9.45
CA ILE A 52 -1.71 -17.95 -9.83
C ILE A 52 -2.25 -17.64 -11.22
N GLU A 53 -2.12 -18.54 -12.19
CA GLU A 53 -2.58 -18.35 -13.56
C GLU A 53 -4.11 -18.26 -13.65
N ALA A 54 -4.82 -19.06 -12.86
CA ALA A 54 -6.29 -19.02 -12.75
C ALA A 54 -6.81 -17.82 -11.94
N GLY A 55 -5.95 -17.13 -11.23
CA GLY A 55 -6.33 -15.99 -10.38
C GLY A 55 -6.74 -14.75 -11.18
N PRO A 56 -7.31 -13.72 -10.52
CA PRO A 56 -7.77 -12.51 -11.19
C PRO A 56 -6.61 -11.75 -11.85
N ALA A 57 -6.91 -10.98 -12.91
CA ALA A 57 -5.92 -10.12 -13.59
C ALA A 57 -5.58 -8.85 -12.78
N ASN A 58 -5.20 -9.01 -11.53
CA ASN A 58 -4.79 -7.93 -10.63
C ASN A 58 -3.87 -8.48 -9.52
N ILE A 59 -3.49 -7.65 -8.54
CA ILE A 59 -2.59 -8.01 -7.43
C ILE A 59 -3.15 -9.15 -6.56
N TRP A 60 -4.47 -9.29 -6.47
CA TRP A 60 -5.11 -10.26 -5.57
C TRP A 60 -4.89 -11.72 -5.98
N ARG A 61 -4.40 -12.00 -7.19
CA ARG A 61 -3.94 -13.34 -7.59
C ARG A 61 -2.81 -13.87 -6.69
N TYR A 62 -2.11 -12.97 -6.01
CA TYR A 62 -1.04 -13.27 -5.07
C TYR A 62 -1.48 -13.13 -3.61
N ALA A 63 -2.80 -13.11 -3.33
CA ALA A 63 -3.34 -12.85 -2.00
C ALA A 63 -2.78 -13.77 -0.90
N ALA A 64 -2.37 -15.00 -1.26
CA ALA A 64 -1.73 -15.92 -0.32
C ALA A 64 -0.41 -15.38 0.27
N LEU A 65 0.30 -14.50 -0.45
CA LEU A 65 1.54 -13.85 -0.05
C LEU A 65 1.39 -12.34 0.15
N LEU A 66 0.17 -11.84 0.30
CA LEU A 66 -0.08 -10.46 0.70
C LEU A 66 -0.49 -10.41 2.17
N PRO A 67 -0.02 -9.40 2.92
CA PRO A 67 -0.34 -9.27 4.35
C PRO A 67 -1.74 -8.66 4.55
N ILE A 68 -2.75 -9.42 4.12
CA ILE A 68 -4.16 -9.08 4.29
C ILE A 68 -4.90 -10.26 4.92
N PRO A 69 -5.95 -10.03 5.72
CA PRO A 69 -6.79 -11.10 6.23
C PRO A 69 -7.45 -11.90 5.09
N GLU A 70 -7.67 -13.18 5.33
CA GLU A 70 -8.25 -14.08 4.33
C GLU A 70 -9.66 -13.63 3.91
N GLY A 71 -9.95 -13.68 2.61
CA GLY A 71 -11.24 -13.27 2.05
C GLY A 71 -11.51 -11.76 2.11
N ARG A 72 -10.51 -10.94 2.44
CA ARG A 72 -10.65 -9.47 2.58
C ARG A 72 -10.02 -8.69 1.42
N GLN A 73 -10.02 -9.27 0.21
CA GLN A 73 -9.57 -8.57 -0.99
C GLN A 73 -10.63 -7.55 -1.42
N PRO A 74 -10.34 -6.25 -1.39
CA PRO A 74 -11.28 -5.24 -1.86
C PRO A 74 -11.38 -5.24 -3.39
N ASP A 75 -12.46 -4.66 -3.91
CA ASP A 75 -12.62 -4.43 -5.36
C ASP A 75 -11.70 -3.32 -5.86
N LEU A 76 -10.41 -3.60 -5.88
CA LEU A 76 -9.35 -2.73 -6.39
C LEU A 76 -8.58 -3.48 -7.48
N PRO A 77 -8.82 -3.21 -8.77
CA PRO A 77 -8.18 -3.91 -9.89
C PRO A 77 -6.76 -3.36 -10.15
N VAL A 78 -5.91 -3.39 -9.15
CA VAL A 78 -4.54 -2.85 -9.16
C VAL A 78 -3.55 -3.92 -9.63
N GLY A 79 -2.52 -3.51 -10.33
CA GLY A 79 -1.44 -4.41 -10.75
C GLY A 79 -1.68 -5.05 -12.11
N PHE A 80 -1.12 -6.23 -12.33
CA PHE A 80 -1.17 -6.96 -13.60
C PHE A 80 -0.71 -6.13 -14.81
N THR A 81 0.24 -5.23 -14.56
CA THR A 81 0.81 -4.35 -15.59
C THR A 81 1.58 -5.15 -16.64
N PRO A 82 1.63 -4.68 -17.91
CA PRO A 82 2.25 -5.43 -18.96
C PRO A 82 3.77 -5.56 -18.82
N LEU A 83 4.29 -6.69 -19.28
CA LEU A 83 5.72 -6.92 -19.48
C LEU A 83 6.05 -6.65 -20.94
N VAL A 84 6.72 -5.53 -21.22
CA VAL A 84 6.95 -5.02 -22.58
C VAL A 84 8.40 -5.28 -23.00
N ARG A 85 8.61 -5.90 -24.18
CA ARG A 85 9.96 -6.08 -24.72
C ARG A 85 10.51 -4.75 -25.24
N ALA A 86 11.62 -4.28 -24.67
CA ALA A 86 12.26 -3.01 -25.02
C ALA A 86 13.28 -3.19 -26.17
N LYS A 87 12.80 -3.56 -27.36
CA LYS A 87 13.66 -3.92 -28.52
C LYS A 87 14.69 -2.84 -28.90
N ASN A 88 14.27 -1.58 -28.96
CA ASN A 88 15.16 -0.48 -29.37
C ASN A 88 16.23 -0.19 -28.32
N LEU A 89 15.85 -0.09 -27.06
CA LEU A 89 16.79 0.10 -25.95
C LEU A 89 17.74 -1.09 -25.85
N GLY A 90 17.19 -2.33 -25.94
CA GLY A 90 17.99 -3.55 -25.89
C GLY A 90 19.08 -3.58 -26.95
N ARG A 91 18.77 -3.22 -28.21
CA ARG A 91 19.77 -3.11 -29.28
C ARG A 91 20.87 -2.07 -28.97
N ARG A 92 20.48 -0.90 -28.41
CA ARG A 92 21.45 0.17 -28.11
C ARG A 92 22.44 -0.20 -27.00
N ILE A 93 22.04 -1.04 -26.03
CA ILE A 93 22.88 -1.41 -24.88
C ILE A 93 23.40 -2.85 -24.96
N GLY A 94 23.17 -3.55 -26.09
CA GLY A 94 23.62 -4.94 -26.28
C GLY A 94 22.83 -6.00 -25.50
N ALA A 95 21.63 -5.68 -24.98
CA ALA A 95 20.77 -6.56 -24.19
C ALA A 95 19.57 -7.05 -25.02
N ASN A 96 19.73 -8.13 -25.77
CA ASN A 96 18.71 -8.62 -26.73
C ASN A 96 17.39 -9.07 -26.08
N ASN A 97 17.41 -9.48 -24.82
CA ASN A 97 16.25 -9.94 -24.04
C ASN A 97 15.89 -8.98 -22.91
N LEU A 98 15.83 -7.68 -23.20
CA LEU A 98 15.42 -6.66 -22.26
C LEU A 98 13.89 -6.53 -22.24
N TYR A 99 13.31 -6.65 -21.05
CA TYR A 99 11.88 -6.44 -20.79
C TYR A 99 11.69 -5.38 -19.72
N ILE A 100 10.63 -4.60 -19.84
CA ILE A 100 10.23 -3.57 -18.88
C ILE A 100 8.88 -3.98 -18.30
N LYS A 101 8.81 -4.12 -16.98
CA LYS A 101 7.55 -4.19 -16.24
C LYS A 101 6.97 -2.78 -16.19
N ASN A 102 5.97 -2.50 -17.02
CA ASN A 102 5.48 -1.14 -17.22
C ASN A 102 4.45 -0.73 -16.15
N ASP A 103 4.92 -0.26 -15.02
CA ASP A 103 4.05 0.25 -13.96
C ASP A 103 3.54 1.69 -14.19
N ALA A 104 3.96 2.36 -15.26
CA ALA A 104 3.39 3.65 -15.68
C ALA A 104 1.93 3.54 -16.17
N VAL A 105 1.41 2.34 -16.32
CA VAL A 105 -0.02 2.10 -16.63
C VAL A 105 -0.75 1.37 -15.50
N CYS A 106 -0.19 1.36 -14.30
CA CYS A 106 -0.83 0.75 -13.13
C CYS A 106 -2.08 1.55 -12.74
N PHE A 107 -3.22 0.89 -12.68
CA PHE A 107 -4.48 1.52 -12.29
C PHE A 107 -4.55 1.70 -10.77
N PRO A 108 -5.16 2.79 -10.22
CA PRO A 108 -5.86 3.88 -10.93
C PRO A 108 -5.00 5.11 -11.23
N THR A 109 -3.81 5.26 -10.64
CA THR A 109 -3.08 6.55 -10.69
C THR A 109 -1.79 6.52 -11.49
N LEU A 110 -1.63 5.50 -12.32
CA LEU A 110 -0.48 5.31 -13.22
C LEU A 110 0.85 5.23 -12.46
N SER A 111 0.82 4.64 -11.27
CA SER A 111 1.98 4.54 -10.39
C SER A 111 2.06 3.17 -9.70
N PHE A 112 3.28 2.67 -9.46
CA PHE A 112 3.50 1.48 -8.65
C PHE A 112 2.99 1.64 -7.20
N LYS A 113 2.79 2.87 -6.72
CA LYS A 113 2.20 3.16 -5.39
C LYS A 113 0.80 2.58 -5.24
N ASP A 114 0.09 2.38 -6.33
CA ASP A 114 -1.24 1.77 -6.29
C ASP A 114 -1.23 0.37 -5.66
N ARG A 115 -0.15 -0.40 -5.82
CA ARG A 115 -0.01 -1.75 -5.21
C ARG A 115 0.07 -1.70 -3.69
N VAL A 116 0.92 -0.82 -3.18
CA VAL A 116 1.14 -0.65 -1.73
C VAL A 116 -0.12 -0.15 -1.05
N VAL A 117 -0.75 0.85 -1.67
CA VAL A 117 -1.97 1.47 -1.15
C VAL A 117 -3.14 0.48 -1.16
N ALA A 118 -3.28 -0.35 -2.19
CA ALA A 118 -4.32 -1.38 -2.24
C ALA A 118 -4.26 -2.33 -1.03
N VAL A 119 -3.05 -2.79 -0.69
CA VAL A 119 -2.84 -3.66 0.49
C VAL A 119 -3.09 -2.91 1.79
N ALA A 120 -2.62 -1.67 1.91
CA ALA A 120 -2.85 -0.85 3.10
C ALA A 120 -4.35 -0.59 3.34
N LEU A 121 -5.11 -0.24 2.29
CA LEU A 121 -6.54 0.01 2.40
C LEU A 121 -7.36 -1.27 2.65
N ALA A 122 -6.91 -2.42 2.13
CA ALA A 122 -7.52 -3.71 2.47
C ALA A 122 -7.43 -3.98 3.98
N ASN A 123 -6.27 -3.70 4.59
CA ASN A 123 -6.10 -3.80 6.04
C ASN A 123 -6.93 -2.74 6.78
N ALA A 124 -6.96 -1.49 6.31
CA ALA A 124 -7.76 -0.43 6.91
C ALA A 124 -9.25 -0.84 7.00
N GLN A 125 -9.81 -1.38 5.92
CA GLN A 125 -11.18 -1.91 5.93
C GLN A 125 -11.35 -3.09 6.89
N ALA A 126 -10.39 -4.02 6.89
CA ALA A 126 -10.46 -5.18 7.77
C ALA A 126 -10.41 -4.79 9.25
N PHE A 127 -9.66 -3.75 9.60
CA PHE A 127 -9.60 -3.20 10.96
C PHE A 127 -10.78 -2.26 11.29
N GLY A 128 -11.65 -1.97 10.32
CA GLY A 128 -12.82 -1.10 10.52
C GLY A 128 -12.49 0.40 10.53
N PHE A 129 -11.36 0.80 9.95
CA PHE A 129 -11.04 2.22 9.83
C PHE A 129 -11.92 2.89 8.76
N GLU A 130 -12.56 3.98 9.12
CA GLU A 130 -13.39 4.79 8.23
C GLU A 130 -12.62 5.97 7.60
N THR A 131 -11.44 6.27 8.12
CA THR A 131 -10.61 7.38 7.65
C THR A 131 -9.16 6.94 7.58
N VAL A 132 -8.47 7.33 6.51
CA VAL A 132 -7.04 7.10 6.33
C VAL A 132 -6.32 8.42 6.13
N GLY A 133 -5.16 8.56 6.76
CA GLY A 133 -4.31 9.73 6.66
C GLY A 133 -3.04 9.45 5.86
N CYS A 134 -2.56 10.45 5.12
CA CYS A 134 -1.30 10.36 4.39
C CYS A 134 -0.63 11.72 4.31
N SER A 135 0.67 11.78 4.60
CA SER A 135 1.53 12.93 4.36
C SER A 135 2.33 12.70 3.08
N SER A 136 1.83 13.23 1.96
CA SER A 136 2.52 13.08 0.67
C SER A 136 2.05 14.14 -0.32
N THR A 137 2.97 14.61 -1.15
CA THR A 137 2.71 15.59 -2.22
C THR A 137 2.70 14.97 -3.62
N GLY A 138 2.72 13.65 -3.73
CA GLY A 138 2.90 12.95 -5.00
C GLY A 138 2.06 11.67 -5.15
N ASN A 139 2.63 10.68 -5.84
CA ASN A 139 1.92 9.46 -6.23
C ASN A 139 1.28 8.68 -5.06
N LEU A 140 1.85 8.75 -3.86
CA LEU A 140 1.24 8.09 -2.70
C LEU A 140 -0.09 8.77 -2.34
N ALA A 141 -0.13 10.10 -2.26
CA ALA A 141 -1.35 10.85 -1.97
C ALA A 141 -2.43 10.60 -3.04
N ASN A 142 -2.05 10.66 -4.32
CA ASN A 142 -2.98 10.40 -5.42
C ASN A 142 -3.57 8.99 -5.33
N SER A 143 -2.74 7.99 -5.05
CA SER A 143 -3.17 6.61 -4.92
C SER A 143 -4.10 6.40 -3.72
N VAL A 144 -3.76 7.00 -2.56
CA VAL A 144 -4.62 6.94 -1.36
C VAL A 144 -5.98 7.59 -1.65
N ALA A 145 -6.00 8.78 -2.24
CA ALA A 145 -7.23 9.49 -2.56
C ALA A 145 -8.12 8.69 -3.52
N ALA A 146 -7.54 8.19 -4.63
CA ALA A 146 -8.29 7.46 -5.67
C ALA A 146 -8.88 6.15 -5.13
N GLN A 147 -8.08 5.36 -4.42
CA GLN A 147 -8.50 4.05 -3.94
C GLN A 147 -9.42 4.16 -2.72
N ALA A 148 -9.20 5.12 -1.83
CA ALA A 148 -10.11 5.39 -0.72
C ALA A 148 -11.49 5.82 -1.21
N ALA A 149 -11.56 6.69 -2.22
CA ALA A 149 -12.82 7.09 -2.85
C ALA A 149 -13.58 5.88 -3.42
N ARG A 150 -12.90 4.95 -4.11
CA ARG A 150 -13.52 3.72 -4.62
C ARG A 150 -14.07 2.82 -3.51
N LEU A 151 -13.41 2.79 -2.36
CA LEU A 151 -13.79 1.95 -1.22
C LEU A 151 -14.78 2.62 -0.25
N GLY A 152 -15.14 3.89 -0.48
CA GLY A 152 -15.99 4.65 0.44
C GLY A 152 -15.33 5.01 1.76
N ILE A 153 -13.98 4.98 1.82
CA ILE A 153 -13.18 5.39 2.98
C ILE A 153 -12.82 6.87 2.85
N ARG A 154 -12.91 7.63 3.92
CA ARG A 154 -12.48 9.03 3.92
C ARG A 154 -10.94 9.12 3.84
N ALA A 155 -10.42 9.90 2.90
CA ALA A 155 -8.99 10.20 2.81
C ALA A 155 -8.69 11.61 3.30
N CYS A 156 -7.68 11.75 4.17
CA CYS A 156 -7.16 13.01 4.66
C CYS A 156 -5.68 13.13 4.24
N ILE A 157 -5.38 14.09 3.37
CA ILE A 157 -4.03 14.28 2.84
C ILE A 157 -3.43 15.54 3.43
N LEU A 158 -2.30 15.39 4.12
CA LEU A 158 -1.57 16.49 4.74
C LEU A 158 -0.42 16.91 3.82
N VAL A 159 -0.32 18.21 3.57
CA VAL A 159 0.70 18.78 2.67
C VAL A 159 1.26 20.08 3.23
N PRO A 160 2.47 20.50 2.85
CA PRO A 160 2.96 21.84 3.15
C PRO A 160 2.04 22.93 2.55
N ALA A 161 1.88 24.05 3.26
CA ALA A 161 0.97 25.12 2.83
C ALA A 161 1.40 25.80 1.55
N ASP A 162 2.69 25.83 1.26
CA ASP A 162 3.32 26.44 0.07
C ASP A 162 3.33 25.52 -1.18
N LEU A 163 2.71 24.33 -1.07
CA LEU A 163 2.70 23.40 -2.20
C LEU A 163 1.94 23.95 -3.40
N GLU A 164 2.55 23.80 -4.59
CA GLU A 164 1.99 24.22 -5.85
C GLU A 164 0.59 23.62 -6.11
N PRO A 165 -0.42 24.43 -6.53
CA PRO A 165 -1.77 23.94 -6.78
C PRO A 165 -1.85 22.77 -7.76
N ALA A 166 -1.01 22.75 -8.78
CA ALA A 166 -0.98 21.67 -9.78
C ALA A 166 -0.67 20.28 -9.18
N LYS A 167 0.14 20.23 -8.12
CA LYS A 167 0.51 18.96 -7.45
C LYS A 167 -0.62 18.36 -6.62
N ILE A 168 -1.57 19.17 -6.18
CA ILE A 168 -2.68 18.72 -5.33
C ILE A 168 -3.96 18.45 -6.13
N LEU A 169 -4.04 18.93 -7.37
CA LEU A 169 -5.25 18.80 -8.19
C LEU A 169 -5.66 17.34 -8.37
N ASN A 170 -4.73 16.48 -8.71
CA ASN A 170 -4.99 15.04 -8.89
C ASN A 170 -5.51 14.34 -7.61
N THR A 171 -5.17 14.87 -6.44
CA THR A 171 -5.68 14.36 -5.16
C THR A 171 -7.10 14.87 -4.88
N LEU A 172 -7.36 16.14 -5.21
CA LEU A 172 -8.65 16.80 -4.96
C LEU A 172 -9.77 16.25 -5.83
N VAL A 173 -9.50 15.83 -7.07
CA VAL A 173 -10.54 15.28 -7.98
C VAL A 173 -11.19 14.01 -7.43
N TYR A 174 -10.53 13.29 -6.52
CA TYR A 174 -11.07 12.10 -5.85
C TYR A 174 -11.84 12.43 -4.57
N GLY A 175 -12.00 13.71 -4.21
CA GLY A 175 -12.76 14.13 -3.03
C GLY A 175 -12.01 13.96 -1.69
N ALA A 176 -10.70 13.78 -1.71
CA ALA A 176 -9.91 13.71 -0.48
C ALA A 176 -9.91 15.06 0.26
N LYS A 177 -9.97 15.01 1.59
CA LYS A 177 -9.79 16.20 2.43
C LYS A 177 -8.31 16.58 2.44
N LEU A 178 -8.01 17.78 1.97
CA LEU A 178 -6.67 18.34 2.01
C LEU A 178 -6.48 19.21 3.25
N VAL A 179 -5.42 18.94 4.01
CA VAL A 179 -5.00 19.76 5.17
C VAL A 179 -3.64 20.37 4.84
N ARG A 180 -3.60 21.69 4.75
CA ARG A 180 -2.37 22.45 4.56
C ARG A 180 -1.74 22.77 5.90
N ILE A 181 -0.49 22.38 6.07
CA ILE A 181 0.30 22.61 7.29
C ILE A 181 1.31 23.71 7.01
N ASP A 182 1.31 24.73 7.84
CA ASP A 182 2.32 25.79 7.78
C ASP A 182 3.65 25.25 8.31
N GLY A 183 4.58 25.02 7.38
CA GLY A 183 5.88 24.41 7.63
C GLY A 183 6.37 23.49 6.52
N ASN A 184 7.52 22.88 6.76
CA ASN A 184 8.16 21.96 5.81
C ASN A 184 7.57 20.52 5.91
N TYR A 185 8.08 19.63 5.08
CA TYR A 185 7.63 18.24 5.02
C TYR A 185 7.77 17.48 6.36
N ASP A 186 8.80 17.79 7.15
CA ASP A 186 9.00 17.16 8.47
C ASP A 186 7.93 17.61 9.48
N HIS A 187 7.48 18.87 9.39
CA HIS A 187 6.36 19.37 10.19
C HIS A 187 5.07 18.66 9.81
N VAL A 188 4.82 18.45 8.50
CA VAL A 188 3.65 17.69 8.01
C VAL A 188 3.64 16.26 8.55
N ASN A 189 4.78 15.56 8.47
CA ASN A 189 4.91 14.20 8.99
C ASN A 189 4.65 14.13 10.49
N ARG A 190 5.21 15.06 11.26
CA ARG A 190 4.97 15.14 12.70
C ARG A 190 3.50 15.40 13.02
N CYS A 191 2.86 16.33 12.32
CA CYS A 191 1.43 16.57 12.50
C CYS A 191 0.62 15.30 12.28
N LEU A 192 0.90 14.53 11.21
CA LEU A 192 0.21 13.27 10.94
C LEU A 192 0.39 12.27 12.10
N LEU A 193 1.61 12.10 12.59
CA LEU A 193 1.92 11.15 13.66
C LEU A 193 1.26 11.53 14.99
N TYR A 194 1.21 12.82 15.34
CA TYR A 194 0.62 13.29 16.58
C TYR A 194 -0.90 13.42 16.56
N THR A 195 -1.51 13.54 15.37
CA THR A 195 -2.97 13.64 15.22
C THR A 195 -3.64 12.31 14.87
N SER A 196 -2.86 11.29 14.53
CA SER A 196 -3.38 9.95 14.34
C SER A 196 -3.62 9.30 15.70
N PRO A 197 -4.75 8.58 15.89
CA PRO A 197 -4.97 7.82 17.11
C PRO A 197 -3.79 6.88 17.35
N SER A 198 -3.25 6.95 18.58
CA SER A 198 -2.22 6.00 19.00
C SER A 198 -2.89 4.65 19.28
N PRO A 199 -2.24 3.51 18.96
CA PRO A 199 -2.72 2.21 19.42
C PRO A 199 -2.81 2.08 20.95
N ARG A 200 -2.37 3.11 21.68
CA ARG A 200 -2.39 3.18 23.15
C ARG A 200 -3.57 3.98 23.71
N ASP A 201 -4.31 4.67 22.86
CA ASP A 201 -5.55 5.39 23.20
C ASP A 201 -6.77 4.50 22.91
#